data_b1ecf33ed756fcf55fc6ec52bc0e7ead
#
_entry.id   b1ecf33ed756fcf55fc6ec52bc0e7ead
#
_cell.length_a   1.000
_cell.length_b   1.000
_cell.length_c   1.000
_cell.angle_alpha   90.00
_cell.angle_beta   90.00
_cell.angle_gamma   90.00
#
_symmetry.space_group_name_H-M   'P 1'
#
loop_
_entity.id
_entity.type
_entity.pdbx_description
1 polymer ?
#
loop_
_entity_poly.entity_id
_entity_poly.type
_entity_poly.pdbx_seq_one_letter_code
_entity_poly.pdbx_strand_id
1 'polypeptide(L)'
;MSVWGRLLRGFSAVPELPPGFAGRLEPAELVVTTGELAGSGHLVLTQRGMWVPEGAECRRIGWHLVSKAVWDRSALVVTESVSAGMVGEAVLLSDLPPRHFALLEPGKVPEVVRERVTSSIRSSRHSRQRFR
;
A
#
# COMPACT_ATOMS: atom_id res chain seq x y z
N MET A 1 15.71 -20.98 -14.75
CA MET A 1 16.10 -20.11 -14.54
C MET A 1 16.37 -19.86 -14.30
N SER A 2 15.90 -20.20 -13.98
CA SER A 2 16.29 -19.35 -13.64
C SER A 2 16.58 -19.09 -13.36
N VAL A 3 16.31 -19.48 -13.17
CA VAL A 3 16.77 -18.59 -12.73
C VAL A 3 16.88 -18.19 -12.87
N TRP A 4 16.42 -18.51 -12.89
CA TRP A 4 16.62 -17.57 -12.92
C TRP A 4 16.21 -17.48 -12.84
N GLY A 5 15.52 -17.96 -12.57
CA GLY A 5 15.33 -17.33 -12.29
C GLY A 5 15.08 -17.57 -11.89
N ARG A 6 14.87 -17.92 -11.55
CA ARG A 6 15.10 -17.59 -10.88
C ARG A 6 15.55 -17.31 -10.70
N LEU A 7 15.61 -17.27 -10.91
CA LEU A 7 16.16 -16.51 -10.92
C LEU A 7 16.03 -16.13 -11.27
N LEU A 8 15.59 -16.28 -11.50
CA LEU A 8 15.59 -15.66 -11.76
C LEU A 8 15.11 -15.56 -11.41
N ARG A 9 14.67 -15.64 -10.96
CA ARG A 9 14.50 -15.28 -10.46
C ARG A 9 14.94 -14.81 -10.16
N GLY A 10 15.31 -14.89 -10.08
CA GLY A 10 15.81 -14.12 -10.11
C GLY A 10 15.54 -13.23 -10.73
N PHE A 11 15.93 -13.36 -11.30
CA PHE A 11 15.54 -12.55 -12.10
C PHE A 11 14.34 -12.26 -11.85
N SER A 12 14.27 -11.92 -11.53
CA SER A 12 13.08 -11.75 -10.87
C SER A 12 12.07 -11.18 -11.79
N ALA A 13 11.06 -11.96 -11.94
CA ALA A 13 9.93 -11.51 -12.72
C ALA A 13 9.32 -10.29 -12.06
N VAL A 14 8.96 -9.30 -12.86
CA VAL A 14 8.17 -8.18 -12.40
C VAL A 14 6.78 -8.72 -12.07
N PRO A 15 6.26 -8.45 -10.86
CA PRO A 15 4.92 -8.91 -10.54
C PRO A 15 3.89 -8.34 -11.51
N GLU A 16 2.94 -9.15 -11.89
CA GLU A 16 1.92 -8.74 -12.83
C GLU A 16 0.67 -8.32 -12.08
N LEU A 17 -0.13 -7.49 -12.73
CA LEU A 17 -1.42 -7.11 -12.17
C LEU A 17 -2.33 -8.33 -12.11
N PRO A 18 -3.11 -8.48 -11.03
CA PRO A 18 -4.02 -9.61 -10.95
C PRO A 18 -5.15 -9.47 -11.95
N PRO A 19 -5.71 -10.61 -12.37
CA PRO A 19 -6.87 -10.55 -13.26
C PRO A 19 -8.01 -9.78 -12.62
N GLY A 20 -8.69 -8.96 -13.39
CA GLY A 20 -9.82 -8.21 -12.89
C GLY A 20 -9.45 -6.97 -12.10
N PHE A 21 -8.18 -6.59 -12.10
CA PHE A 21 -7.77 -5.38 -11.40
C PHE A 21 -8.50 -4.18 -12.01
N ALA A 22 -9.26 -3.46 -11.17
CA ALA A 22 -10.12 -2.38 -11.65
C ALA A 22 -9.43 -1.01 -11.62
N GLY A 23 -8.23 -0.92 -11.08
CA GLY A 23 -7.52 0.34 -11.03
C GLY A 23 -6.77 0.63 -12.31
N ARG A 24 -6.15 1.80 -12.34
CA ARG A 24 -5.33 2.19 -13.49
C ARG A 24 -4.03 2.77 -12.98
N LEU A 25 -2.95 2.07 -13.23
CA LEU A 25 -1.63 2.56 -12.84
C LEU A 25 -1.25 3.77 -13.68
N GLU A 26 -0.52 4.68 -13.06
CA GLU A 26 0.02 5.83 -13.78
C GLU A 26 1.23 5.41 -14.61
N PRO A 27 1.60 6.23 -15.61
CA PRO A 27 2.84 5.96 -16.33
C PRO A 27 3.99 5.89 -15.33
N ALA A 28 4.87 4.96 -15.48
CA ALA A 28 6.01 4.73 -14.58
C ALA A 28 5.65 4.19 -13.20
N GLU A 29 4.38 3.93 -12.94
CA GLU A 29 4.01 3.26 -11.69
C GLU A 29 4.24 1.77 -11.87
N LEU A 30 5.02 1.18 -10.96
CA LEU A 30 5.44 -0.22 -11.08
C LEU A 30 4.91 -1.03 -9.91
N VAL A 31 4.42 -2.22 -10.22
CA VAL A 31 3.96 -3.15 -9.19
C VAL A 31 5.16 -3.72 -8.45
N VAL A 32 5.15 -3.58 -7.12
CA VAL A 32 6.20 -4.14 -6.28
C VAL A 32 5.81 -5.54 -5.82
N THR A 33 4.57 -5.71 -5.37
CA THR A 33 4.05 -7.02 -5.02
C THR A 33 2.53 -6.96 -4.99
N THR A 34 1.90 -8.13 -4.97
CA THR A 34 0.46 -8.23 -4.85
C THR A 34 0.12 -9.25 -3.79
N GLY A 35 -1.12 -9.19 -3.28
CA GLY A 35 -1.60 -10.17 -2.33
C GLY A 35 -3.08 -10.46 -2.56
N GLU A 36 -3.43 -11.73 -2.58
CA GLU A 36 -4.81 -12.13 -2.76
C GLU A 36 -5.56 -12.06 -1.45
N LEU A 37 -6.73 -11.42 -1.47
CA LEU A 37 -7.54 -11.27 -0.28
C LEU A 37 -8.42 -12.50 -0.07
N ALA A 38 -8.66 -12.83 1.20
CA ALA A 38 -9.42 -14.03 1.53
C ALA A 38 -10.86 -13.96 1.05
N GLY A 39 -11.45 -12.77 1.06
CA GLY A 39 -12.82 -12.60 0.58
C GLY A 39 -12.87 -12.57 -0.93
N SER A 40 -12.38 -11.51 -1.51
CA SER A 40 -12.27 -11.36 -2.96
C SER A 40 -11.38 -10.16 -3.25
N GLY A 41 -10.76 -10.17 -4.42
CA GLY A 41 -9.92 -9.07 -4.84
C GLY A 41 -8.49 -9.24 -4.38
N HIS A 42 -7.73 -8.21 -4.63
CA HIS A 42 -6.28 -8.23 -4.37
C HIS A 42 -5.83 -6.89 -3.85
N LEU A 43 -4.76 -6.91 -3.07
CA LEU A 43 -3.98 -5.71 -2.80
C LEU A 43 -2.89 -5.63 -3.87
N VAL A 44 -2.67 -4.45 -4.41
CA VAL A 44 -1.59 -4.22 -5.37
C VAL A 44 -0.73 -3.10 -4.81
N LEU A 45 0.52 -3.41 -4.53
CA LEU A 45 1.45 -2.48 -3.93
C LEU A 45 2.42 -1.99 -5.00
N THR A 46 2.49 -0.67 -5.14
CA THR A 46 3.40 -0.04 -6.09
C THR A 46 4.32 0.90 -5.32
N GLN A 47 5.27 1.52 -6.01
CA GLN A 47 6.13 2.50 -5.36
C GLN A 47 5.36 3.76 -4.97
N ARG A 48 4.15 3.95 -5.51
CA ARG A 48 3.37 5.15 -5.21
C ARG A 48 2.32 4.94 -4.12
N GLY A 49 1.91 3.72 -3.88
CA GLY A 49 0.91 3.48 -2.86
C GLY A 49 0.40 2.07 -2.89
N MET A 50 -0.70 1.88 -2.17
CA MET A 50 -1.33 0.59 -2.02
C MET A 50 -2.74 0.67 -2.62
N TRP A 51 -2.99 -0.12 -3.65
CA TRP A 51 -4.32 -0.21 -4.25
C TRP A 51 -5.16 -1.19 -3.45
N VAL A 52 -6.31 -0.73 -3.01
CA VAL A 52 -7.24 -1.53 -2.20
C VAL A 52 -8.59 -1.58 -2.88
N PRO A 53 -9.33 -2.69 -2.69
CA PRO A 53 -10.69 -2.75 -3.23
C PRO A 53 -11.58 -1.72 -2.55
N GLU A 54 -12.48 -1.12 -3.33
CA GLU A 54 -13.42 -0.16 -2.81
C GLU A 54 -14.73 -0.37 -3.55
N GLY A 55 -15.61 -1.20 -3.01
CA GLY A 55 -16.79 -1.63 -3.74
C GLY A 55 -16.40 -2.42 -4.97
N ALA A 56 -16.92 -2.04 -6.12
CA ALA A 56 -16.58 -2.69 -7.39
C ALA A 56 -15.32 -2.13 -8.01
N GLU A 57 -14.70 -1.15 -7.38
CA GLU A 57 -13.53 -0.47 -7.94
C GLU A 57 -12.35 -0.65 -7.03
N CYS A 58 -11.22 -0.07 -7.42
CA CYS A 58 -10.02 -0.04 -6.60
C CYS A 58 -9.61 1.41 -6.42
N ARG A 59 -8.99 1.70 -5.28
CA ARG A 59 -8.49 3.03 -4.98
C ARG A 59 -7.08 2.92 -4.43
N ARG A 60 -6.22 3.83 -4.84
CA ARG A 60 -4.85 3.83 -4.34
C ARG A 60 -4.74 4.75 -3.12
N ILE A 61 -4.17 4.20 -2.05
CA ILE A 61 -3.80 4.97 -0.87
C ILE A 61 -2.31 5.27 -1.01
N GLY A 62 -1.97 6.54 -1.22
CA GLY A 62 -0.56 6.93 -1.30
C GLY A 62 0.16 6.60 -0.01
N TRP A 63 1.43 6.19 -0.11
CA TRP A 63 2.16 5.79 1.09
C TRP A 63 2.22 6.90 2.13
N HIS A 64 2.24 8.15 1.68
CA HIS A 64 2.28 9.29 2.61
C HIS A 64 0.97 9.46 3.38
N LEU A 65 -0.10 8.79 2.95
CA LEU A 65 -1.40 8.85 3.63
C LEU A 65 -1.69 7.59 4.45
N VAL A 66 -0.76 6.66 4.51
CA VAL A 66 -0.88 5.50 5.40
C VAL A 66 -0.29 5.93 6.74
N SER A 67 -1.14 6.24 7.70
CA SER A 67 -0.64 6.72 9.01
C SER A 67 -0.19 5.56 9.88
N LYS A 68 -0.73 4.37 9.64
CA LYS A 68 -0.37 3.21 10.44
C LYS A 68 -0.70 1.94 9.66
N ALA A 69 0.17 0.97 9.74
CA ALA A 69 -0.08 -0.35 9.16
C ALA A 69 0.50 -1.39 10.10
N VAL A 70 -0.34 -2.36 10.48
CA VAL A 70 0.03 -3.39 11.43
C VAL A 70 -0.34 -4.74 10.84
N TRP A 71 0.57 -5.69 10.95
CA TRP A 71 0.30 -7.07 10.55
C TRP A 71 -0.20 -7.82 11.78
N ASP A 72 -1.44 -8.29 11.73
CA ASP A 72 -2.08 -8.96 12.84
C ASP A 72 -2.56 -10.33 12.37
N ARG A 73 -1.79 -11.35 12.70
CA ARG A 73 -2.05 -12.72 12.29
C ARG A 73 -2.01 -12.84 10.77
N SER A 74 -3.15 -12.96 10.12
CA SER A 74 -3.19 -13.06 8.66
C SER A 74 -3.82 -11.84 8.02
N ALA A 75 -4.00 -10.77 8.76
CA ALA A 75 -4.63 -9.55 8.25
C ALA A 75 -3.69 -8.37 8.35
N LEU A 76 -3.71 -7.55 7.32
CA LEU A 76 -3.04 -6.26 7.34
C LEU A 76 -4.06 -5.22 7.77
N VAL A 77 -3.77 -4.51 8.86
CA VAL A 77 -4.66 -3.47 9.39
C VAL A 77 -4.07 -2.14 9.03
N VAL A 78 -4.79 -1.37 8.22
CA VAL A 78 -4.29 -0.12 7.65
C VAL A 78 -5.15 1.04 8.10
N THR A 79 -4.51 2.08 8.60
CA THR A 79 -5.18 3.33 8.95
C THR A 79 -4.76 4.39 7.94
N GLU A 80 -5.74 4.92 7.25
CA GLU A 80 -5.51 5.93 6.22
C GLU A 80 -5.78 7.31 6.79
N SER A 81 -4.92 8.29 6.47
CA SER A 81 -5.14 9.68 6.80
C SER A 81 -5.74 10.40 5.61
N VAL A 82 -6.64 11.32 5.88
CA VAL A 82 -7.23 12.15 4.85
C VAL A 82 -7.11 13.61 5.26
N SER A 83 -7.18 14.52 4.31
CA SER A 83 -7.16 15.93 4.59
C SER A 83 -8.48 16.32 5.25
N ALA A 84 -8.38 16.93 6.43
CA ALA A 84 -9.54 17.39 7.19
C ALA A 84 -9.72 18.90 7.07
N GLY A 85 -8.87 19.57 6.29
CA GLY A 85 -8.97 21.00 6.10
C GLY A 85 -7.63 21.67 6.25
N MET A 86 -7.67 22.99 6.34
CA MET A 86 -6.46 23.80 6.44
C MET A 86 -6.55 24.72 7.67
N VAL A 87 -5.43 24.92 8.31
CA VAL A 87 -5.28 25.95 9.34
C VAL A 87 -4.09 26.78 8.91
N GLY A 88 -4.35 28.02 8.47
CA GLY A 88 -3.31 28.82 7.88
C GLY A 88 -2.81 28.16 6.61
N GLU A 89 -1.50 27.88 6.54
CA GLU A 89 -0.91 27.21 5.41
C GLU A 89 -0.70 25.71 5.68
N ALA A 90 -1.11 25.24 6.84
CA ALA A 90 -0.90 23.85 7.21
C ALA A 90 -2.12 23.00 6.88
N VAL A 91 -1.87 21.80 6.37
CA VAL A 91 -2.92 20.83 6.10
C VAL A 91 -3.14 19.99 7.35
N LEU A 92 -4.39 19.91 7.78
CA LEU A 92 -4.77 19.04 8.89
C LEU A 92 -5.07 17.65 8.33
N LEU A 93 -4.52 16.63 8.99
CA LEU A 93 -4.80 15.25 8.63
C LEU A 93 -5.63 14.61 9.71
N SER A 94 -6.56 13.80 9.30
CA SER A 94 -7.43 13.05 10.20
C SER A 94 -7.40 11.59 9.79
N ASP A 95 -7.29 10.70 10.79
CA ASP A 95 -7.28 9.28 10.52
C ASP A 95 -8.68 8.75 10.32
N LEU A 96 -8.86 7.94 9.30
CA LEU A 96 -10.07 7.18 9.11
C LEU A 96 -10.03 5.93 9.99
N PRO A 97 -11.19 5.27 10.22
CA PRO A 97 -11.18 4.02 10.96
C PRO A 97 -10.29 2.99 10.27
N PRO A 98 -9.59 2.15 11.05
CA PRO A 98 -8.72 1.13 10.44
C PRO A 98 -9.51 0.16 9.58
N ARG A 99 -8.87 -0.28 8.50
CA ARG A 99 -9.44 -1.29 7.62
C ARG A 99 -8.61 -2.56 7.72
N HIS A 100 -9.29 -3.69 7.71
CA HIS A 100 -8.64 -5.00 7.82
C HIS A 100 -8.66 -5.68 6.46
N PHE A 101 -7.49 -6.13 6.02
CA PHE A 101 -7.34 -6.83 4.75
C PHE A 101 -6.77 -8.22 5.04
N ALA A 102 -7.66 -9.22 5.09
CA ALA A 102 -7.23 -10.59 5.34
C ALA A 102 -6.63 -11.17 4.06
N LEU A 103 -5.40 -11.63 4.14
CA LEU A 103 -4.67 -12.19 3.00
C LEU A 103 -4.69 -13.70 3.08
N LEU A 104 -4.81 -14.36 1.93
CA LEU A 104 -4.71 -15.81 1.87
C LEU A 104 -3.30 -16.25 2.25
N GLU A 105 -2.30 -15.51 1.78
CA GLU A 105 -0.91 -15.72 2.17
C GLU A 105 -0.25 -14.37 2.32
N PRO A 106 0.64 -14.21 3.31
CA PRO A 106 1.28 -12.92 3.51
C PRO A 106 2.22 -12.54 2.37
N GLY A 107 2.96 -13.51 1.80
CA GLY A 107 3.92 -13.21 0.77
C GLY A 107 4.86 -12.11 1.21
N LYS A 108 5.10 -11.16 0.32
CA LYS A 108 5.96 -10.02 0.63
C LYS A 108 5.19 -8.79 1.08
N VAL A 109 3.86 -8.89 1.19
CA VAL A 109 3.04 -7.73 1.49
C VAL A 109 3.42 -7.06 2.81
N PRO A 110 3.52 -7.80 3.95
CA PRO A 110 3.85 -7.12 5.21
C PRO A 110 5.21 -6.43 5.17
N GLU A 111 6.18 -7.06 4.53
CA GLU A 111 7.52 -6.51 4.45
C GLU A 111 7.56 -5.24 3.62
N VAL A 112 6.91 -5.25 2.46
CA VAL A 112 6.87 -4.09 1.58
C VAL A 112 6.11 -2.96 2.24
N VAL A 113 4.97 -3.24 2.86
CA VAL A 113 4.18 -2.21 3.53
C VAL A 113 5.01 -1.56 4.62
N ARG A 114 5.68 -2.37 5.46
CA ARG A 114 6.48 -1.82 6.54
C ARG A 114 7.58 -0.93 6.00
N GLU A 115 8.25 -1.38 4.97
CA GLU A 115 9.35 -0.60 4.40
C GLU A 115 8.85 0.71 3.80
N ARG A 116 7.76 0.67 3.06
CA ARG A 116 7.24 1.86 2.40
C ARG A 116 6.66 2.86 3.39
N VAL A 117 5.95 2.37 4.39
CA VAL A 117 5.37 3.26 5.41
C VAL A 117 6.49 3.91 6.22
N THR A 118 7.50 3.14 6.60
CA THR A 118 8.63 3.69 7.35
C THR A 118 9.35 4.77 6.54
N SER A 119 9.59 4.51 5.26
CA SER A 119 10.24 5.49 4.41
C SER A 119 9.39 6.75 4.24
N SER A 120 8.10 6.58 4.09
CA SER A 120 7.20 7.71 3.92
C SER A 120 7.13 8.57 5.17
N ILE A 121 7.11 7.93 6.35
CA ILE A 121 7.10 8.66 7.61
C ILE A 121 8.37 9.48 7.75
N ARG A 122 9.52 8.91 7.39
CA ARG A 122 10.77 9.65 7.42
C ARG A 122 10.73 10.88 6.53
N SER A 123 10.21 10.71 5.33
CA SER A 123 10.16 11.79 4.37
C SER A 123 9.24 12.91 4.80
N SER A 124 8.14 12.58 5.50
CA SER A 124 7.13 13.55 5.87
C SER A 124 7.20 13.96 7.33
N ARG A 125 8.19 13.45 8.08
CA ARG A 125 8.29 13.71 9.52
C ARG A 125 8.25 15.20 9.82
N HIS A 126 8.98 15.97 9.07
CA HIS A 126 9.10 17.39 9.29
C HIS A 126 7.74 18.08 9.18
N SER A 127 6.98 17.72 8.15
CA SER A 127 5.65 18.29 7.95
C SER A 127 4.71 17.91 9.08
N ARG A 128 4.78 16.67 9.56
CA ARG A 128 3.88 16.22 10.61
C ARG A 128 4.10 16.95 11.92
N GLN A 129 5.31 17.35 12.19
CA GLN A 129 5.60 18.05 13.42
C GLN A 129 4.91 19.39 13.53
N ARG A 130 4.49 19.96 12.42
CA ARG A 130 3.82 21.25 12.42
C ARG A 130 2.43 21.20 13.02
N PHE A 131 1.85 20.03 13.13
CA PHE A 131 0.47 19.90 13.56
C PHE A 131 0.33 19.48 15.02
N ARG A 132 1.40 19.57 15.75
CA ARG A 132 1.39 19.18 17.17
C ARG A 132 1.42 20.35 18.08
#